data_b4bcc89605f389d0480f95c8131ed957
#
_entry.id   b4bcc89605f389d0480f95c8131ed957
#
_cell.length_a   1.000
_cell.length_b   1.000
_cell.length_c   1.000
_cell.angle_alpha   90.00
_cell.angle_beta   90.00
_cell.angle_gamma   90.00
#
_symmetry.space_group_name_H-M   'P 1'
#
loop_
_entity.id
_entity.type
_entity.pdbx_description
1 polymer ?
#
loop_
_entity_poly.entity_id
_entity_poly.type
_entity_poly.pdbx_seq_one_letter_code
_entity_poly.pdbx_strand_id
1 'polypeptide(L)'
;MTVISTKRAGVGRVRYRTWLTGSRVNQFFDPLANCIAFGPLAVYLLLLGLINLARRPLVTTGGRDTAALAVGVGGLIVVGPMELFLPAEAVGNFGTFVWVLLLAFYVLSVTLVVLIQRPRLVIYNVSADVLRPILAEVTAALDPEVRWAGGSVVMPSLGVELHMEAFPPLRNLSLVASHDEQNIEGWQRLSRSLSGALQRLEVSRNPSGALLVAVSLGLVSLVYWRLASDPQGVAQAFFEMLRL
;
A
#
# COMPACT_ATOMS: atom_id res chain seq x y z
N MET A 1 -75.86 32.99 28.09
CA MET A 1 -74.72 32.37 28.76
C MET A 1 -74.09 31.37 27.80
N THR A 2 -73.16 31.85 26.96
CA THR A 2 -72.66 31.10 25.81
C THR A 2 -71.24 30.67 26.12
N VAL A 3 -71.03 29.38 26.24
CA VAL A 3 -69.69 28.76 26.51
C VAL A 3 -68.98 28.56 25.18
N ILE A 4 -67.89 29.34 24.95
CA ILE A 4 -67.02 29.20 23.82
C ILE A 4 -65.97 28.11 24.13
N SER A 5 -66.06 26.98 23.45
CA SER A 5 -65.05 25.92 23.49
C SER A 5 -63.88 26.26 22.58
N THR A 6 -62.73 26.57 23.14
CA THR A 6 -61.48 26.77 22.42
C THR A 6 -60.80 25.43 22.18
N LYS A 7 -60.85 24.98 20.93
CA LYS A 7 -60.16 23.80 20.41
C LYS A 7 -58.66 24.13 20.31
N ARG A 8 -57.82 23.60 21.22
CA ARG A 8 -56.34 23.68 21.13
C ARG A 8 -55.86 22.87 19.95
N ALA A 9 -55.33 23.56 18.92
CA ALA A 9 -54.61 22.96 17.84
C ALA A 9 -53.28 22.36 18.36
N GLY A 10 -53.15 21.02 18.22
CA GLY A 10 -51.92 20.35 18.52
C GLY A 10 -50.82 20.74 17.54
N VAL A 11 -49.87 21.51 18.03
CA VAL A 11 -48.63 21.82 17.31
C VAL A 11 -47.81 20.51 17.25
N GLY A 12 -47.87 19.83 16.10
CA GLY A 12 -47.00 18.73 15.78
C GLY A 12 -45.54 19.19 15.89
N ARG A 13 -44.83 18.77 16.93
CA ARG A 13 -43.38 18.91 16.98
C ARG A 13 -42.77 18.14 15.82
N VAL A 14 -42.47 18.84 14.75
CA VAL A 14 -41.56 18.33 13.72
C VAL A 14 -40.23 18.10 14.44
N ARG A 15 -39.92 16.84 14.75
CA ARG A 15 -38.59 16.44 15.17
C ARG A 15 -37.68 16.67 13.95
N TYR A 16 -37.03 17.80 13.92
CA TYR A 16 -35.84 17.96 13.09
C TYR A 16 -34.80 16.99 13.66
N ARG A 17 -34.67 15.85 13.01
CA ARG A 17 -33.63 14.88 13.31
C ARG A 17 -32.32 15.60 13.00
N THR A 18 -31.59 15.97 14.03
CA THR A 18 -30.26 16.58 13.95
C THR A 18 -29.28 15.57 13.33
N TRP A 19 -29.24 15.52 12.00
CA TRP A 19 -28.35 14.68 11.23
C TRP A 19 -26.95 15.28 11.03
N LEU A 20 -26.65 16.44 11.62
CA LEU A 20 -25.48 17.22 11.20
C LEU A 20 -24.33 17.30 12.21
N THR A 21 -24.39 16.69 13.39
CA THR A 21 -23.31 16.89 14.37
C THR A 21 -22.71 15.62 15.00
N GLY A 22 -23.16 14.43 14.64
CA GLY A 22 -22.68 13.17 15.24
C GLY A 22 -21.87 12.25 14.33
N SER A 23 -21.91 12.44 13.01
CA SER A 23 -21.45 11.41 12.08
C SER A 23 -19.93 11.36 11.84
N ARG A 24 -19.22 12.45 11.93
CA ARG A 24 -17.78 12.49 11.58
C ARG A 24 -16.85 11.91 12.64
N VAL A 25 -17.20 11.98 13.91
CA VAL A 25 -16.36 11.44 14.99
C VAL A 25 -16.61 9.94 15.18
N ASN A 26 -17.82 9.45 14.84
CA ASN A 26 -18.15 8.03 14.96
C ASN A 26 -17.55 7.15 13.87
N GLN A 27 -17.15 7.67 12.72
CA GLN A 27 -16.57 6.89 11.62
C GLN A 27 -15.24 6.24 11.97
N PHE A 28 -14.36 6.94 12.71
CA PHE A 28 -13.12 6.32 13.23
C PHE A 28 -13.37 5.19 14.23
N PHE A 29 -14.60 5.06 14.72
CA PHE A 29 -15.02 4.02 15.65
C PHE A 29 -15.80 2.90 14.97
N ASP A 30 -16.09 3.00 13.65
CA ASP A 30 -16.74 1.94 12.90
C ASP A 30 -15.79 0.73 12.76
N PRO A 31 -16.18 -0.45 13.31
CA PRO A 31 -15.35 -1.64 13.26
C PRO A 31 -15.06 -2.08 11.82
N LEU A 32 -16.02 -1.95 10.91
CA LEU A 32 -15.87 -2.33 9.51
C LEU A 32 -14.88 -1.41 8.78
N ALA A 33 -14.98 -0.09 8.98
CA ALA A 33 -14.05 0.87 8.42
C ALA A 33 -12.61 0.60 8.89
N ASN A 34 -12.42 0.25 10.16
CA ASN A 34 -11.11 -0.12 10.70
C ASN A 34 -10.56 -1.40 10.05
N CYS A 35 -11.39 -2.40 9.76
CA CYS A 35 -10.95 -3.61 9.05
C CYS A 35 -10.51 -3.29 7.62
N ILE A 36 -11.26 -2.46 6.91
CA ILE A 36 -10.94 -2.05 5.55
C ILE A 36 -9.65 -1.22 5.54
N ALA A 37 -9.50 -0.29 6.49
CA ALA A 37 -8.35 0.60 6.58
C ALA A 37 -7.06 -0.15 6.92
N PHE A 38 -7.07 -0.95 7.98
CA PHE A 38 -5.86 -1.54 8.55
C PHE A 38 -5.59 -2.97 8.11
N GLY A 39 -6.60 -3.70 7.62
CA GLY A 39 -6.44 -5.08 7.18
C GLY A 39 -5.37 -5.25 6.10
N PRO A 40 -5.48 -4.58 4.94
CA PRO A 40 -4.48 -4.68 3.87
C PRO A 40 -3.10 -4.20 4.32
N LEU A 41 -3.04 -3.14 5.13
CA LEU A 41 -1.79 -2.62 5.67
C LEU A 41 -1.10 -3.63 6.59
N ALA A 42 -1.86 -4.28 7.47
CA ALA A 42 -1.33 -5.30 8.36
C ALA A 42 -0.74 -6.48 7.56
N VAL A 43 -1.45 -6.95 6.53
CA VAL A 43 -0.95 -8.01 5.62
C VAL A 43 0.34 -7.57 4.92
N TYR A 44 0.38 -6.35 4.40
CA TYR A 44 1.57 -5.81 3.75
C TYR A 44 2.78 -5.76 4.70
N LEU A 45 2.59 -5.22 5.91
CA LEU A 45 3.64 -5.16 6.93
C LEU A 45 4.11 -6.55 7.38
N LEU A 46 3.19 -7.51 7.50
CA LEU A 46 3.50 -8.89 7.81
C LEU A 46 4.40 -9.51 6.74
N LEU A 47 4.00 -9.38 5.47
CA LEU A 47 4.80 -9.90 4.34
C LEU A 47 6.18 -9.26 4.30
N LEU A 48 6.26 -7.94 4.45
CA LEU A 48 7.53 -7.22 4.48
C LEU A 48 8.41 -7.66 5.66
N GLY A 49 7.80 -7.85 6.83
CA GLY A 49 8.50 -8.38 8.02
C GLY A 49 9.01 -9.80 7.81
N LEU A 50 8.22 -10.69 7.21
CA LEU A 50 8.63 -12.06 6.89
C LEU A 50 9.76 -12.10 5.86
N ILE A 51 9.73 -11.24 4.83
CA ILE A 51 10.81 -11.11 3.85
C ILE A 51 12.12 -10.70 4.56
N ASN A 52 12.06 -9.74 5.48
CA ASN A 52 13.23 -9.28 6.22
C ASN A 52 13.74 -10.33 7.25
N LEU A 53 12.89 -11.23 7.72
CA LEU A 53 13.27 -12.35 8.59
C LEU A 53 13.72 -13.59 7.81
N ALA A 54 13.47 -13.63 6.50
CA ALA A 54 13.91 -14.72 5.64
C ALA A 54 15.45 -14.80 5.59
N ARG A 55 15.98 -15.98 5.34
CA ARG A 55 17.43 -16.18 5.15
C ARG A 55 17.90 -15.95 3.72
N ARG A 56 16.99 -15.64 2.82
CA ARG A 56 17.28 -15.41 1.41
C ARG A 56 16.81 -14.04 1.00
N PRO A 57 17.60 -13.31 0.20
CA PRO A 57 17.17 -12.02 -0.34
C PRO A 57 16.05 -12.22 -1.36
N LEU A 58 15.17 -11.23 -1.43
CA LEU A 58 14.11 -11.17 -2.42
C LEU A 58 14.41 -10.04 -3.42
N VAL A 59 14.40 -10.38 -4.71
CA VAL A 59 14.51 -9.40 -5.79
C VAL A 59 13.13 -9.20 -6.41
N THR A 60 12.71 -7.95 -6.53
CA THR A 60 11.45 -7.58 -7.18
C THR A 60 11.63 -6.37 -8.08
N THR A 61 10.70 -6.16 -9.01
CA THR A 61 10.69 -4.96 -9.85
C THR A 61 10.03 -3.81 -9.08
N GLY A 62 10.47 -2.57 -9.35
CA GLY A 62 9.90 -1.39 -8.71
C GLY A 62 8.40 -1.25 -8.89
N GLY A 63 7.87 -1.61 -10.07
CA GLY A 63 6.43 -1.59 -10.31
C GLY A 63 5.65 -2.55 -9.40
N ARG A 64 6.14 -3.78 -9.20
CA ARG A 64 5.52 -4.74 -8.28
C ARG A 64 5.59 -4.27 -6.83
N ASP A 65 6.71 -3.69 -6.45
CA ASP A 65 6.90 -3.11 -5.11
C ASP A 65 5.91 -1.97 -4.85
N THR A 66 5.80 -1.03 -5.80
CA THR A 66 4.84 0.08 -5.72
C THR A 66 3.39 -0.42 -5.71
N ALA A 67 3.06 -1.41 -6.54
CA ALA A 67 1.72 -2.00 -6.55
C ALA A 67 1.38 -2.70 -5.22
N ALA A 68 2.33 -3.43 -4.63
CA ALA A 68 2.14 -4.07 -3.33
C ALA A 68 1.92 -3.04 -2.21
N LEU A 69 2.70 -1.95 -2.20
CA LEU A 69 2.50 -0.84 -1.29
C LEU A 69 1.13 -0.18 -1.48
N ALA A 70 0.74 0.09 -2.74
CA ALA A 70 -0.55 0.68 -3.05
C ALA A 70 -1.70 -0.20 -2.54
N VAL A 71 -1.65 -1.52 -2.75
CA VAL A 71 -2.64 -2.45 -2.17
C VAL A 71 -2.64 -2.36 -0.64
N GLY A 72 -1.47 -2.32 -0.01
CA GLY A 72 -1.33 -2.21 1.44
C GLY A 72 -1.98 -0.95 2.02
N VAL A 73 -1.78 0.22 1.38
CA VAL A 73 -2.36 1.49 1.84
C VAL A 73 -3.74 1.78 1.26
N GLY A 74 -4.21 0.99 0.30
CA GLY A 74 -5.48 1.21 -0.40
C GLY A 74 -6.67 1.29 0.54
N GLY A 75 -6.73 0.45 1.56
CA GLY A 75 -7.77 0.50 2.58
C GLY A 75 -7.83 1.84 3.33
N LEU A 76 -6.67 2.39 3.70
CA LEU A 76 -6.58 3.71 4.33
C LEU A 76 -7.06 4.82 3.41
N ILE A 77 -6.79 4.72 2.10
CA ILE A 77 -7.22 5.70 1.10
C ILE A 77 -8.74 5.64 0.91
N VAL A 78 -9.31 4.43 0.92
CA VAL A 78 -10.78 4.24 0.80
C VAL A 78 -11.49 4.83 2.00
N VAL A 79 -11.07 4.51 3.21
CA VAL A 79 -11.74 4.97 4.45
C VAL A 79 -11.44 6.43 4.79
N GLY A 80 -10.29 6.95 4.36
CA GLY A 80 -9.88 8.32 4.65
C GLY A 80 -10.23 9.29 3.51
N PRO A 81 -9.29 9.58 2.59
CA PRO A 81 -9.48 10.63 1.58
C PRO A 81 -10.70 10.42 0.67
N MET A 82 -10.99 9.19 0.24
CA MET A 82 -12.12 8.96 -0.65
C MET A 82 -13.45 9.30 0.02
N GLU A 83 -13.62 8.93 1.28
CA GLU A 83 -14.83 9.25 2.03
C GLU A 83 -14.95 10.75 2.33
N LEU A 84 -13.81 11.42 2.58
CA LEU A 84 -13.78 12.86 2.83
C LEU A 84 -14.19 13.68 1.60
N PHE A 85 -13.80 13.23 0.41
CA PHE A 85 -14.07 13.93 -0.86
C PHE A 85 -15.39 13.52 -1.52
N LEU A 86 -16.11 12.52 -0.98
CA LEU A 86 -17.42 12.13 -1.48
C LEU A 86 -18.48 13.19 -1.06
N PRO A 87 -19.05 13.95 -2.02
CA PRO A 87 -20.20 14.80 -1.74
C PRO A 87 -21.39 13.90 -1.38
N ALA A 88 -22.05 14.18 -0.26
CA ALA A 88 -23.24 13.44 0.17
C ALA A 88 -24.33 13.40 -0.93
N GLU A 89 -24.39 14.44 -1.75
CA GLU A 89 -25.27 14.55 -2.91
C GLU A 89 -24.93 13.56 -4.04
N ALA A 90 -23.64 13.26 -4.25
CA ALA A 90 -23.22 12.31 -5.27
C ALA A 90 -23.59 10.88 -4.87
N VAL A 91 -23.44 10.52 -3.60
CA VAL A 91 -23.87 9.21 -3.09
C VAL A 91 -25.39 9.06 -3.18
N GLY A 92 -26.15 10.14 -2.88
CA GLY A 92 -27.62 10.13 -2.98
C GLY A 92 -28.13 9.93 -4.40
N ASN A 93 -27.42 10.46 -5.41
CA ASN A 93 -27.86 10.40 -6.82
C ASN A 93 -27.34 9.17 -7.57
N PHE A 94 -26.12 8.72 -7.28
CA PHE A 94 -25.43 7.67 -8.02
C PHE A 94 -25.22 6.38 -7.22
N GLY A 95 -25.55 6.36 -5.92
CA GLY A 95 -25.46 5.16 -5.07
C GLY A 95 -24.07 4.51 -5.09
N THR A 96 -24.06 3.19 -5.14
CA THR A 96 -22.84 2.36 -5.16
C THR A 96 -21.92 2.63 -6.36
N PHE A 97 -22.44 3.16 -7.45
CA PHE A 97 -21.64 3.40 -8.66
C PHE A 97 -20.50 4.40 -8.42
N VAL A 98 -20.66 5.33 -7.49
CA VAL A 98 -19.62 6.29 -7.12
C VAL A 98 -18.40 5.57 -6.54
N TRP A 99 -18.59 4.54 -5.74
CA TRP A 99 -17.50 3.74 -5.17
C TRP A 99 -16.72 2.98 -6.23
N VAL A 100 -17.42 2.42 -7.22
CA VAL A 100 -16.78 1.74 -8.35
C VAL A 100 -15.93 2.72 -9.15
N LEU A 101 -16.45 3.92 -9.40
CA LEU A 101 -15.72 4.97 -10.12
C LEU A 101 -14.46 5.42 -9.36
N LEU A 102 -14.56 5.63 -8.05
CA LEU A 102 -13.42 6.03 -7.21
C LEU A 102 -12.35 4.93 -7.14
N LEU A 103 -12.78 3.68 -7.00
CA LEU A 103 -11.85 2.55 -7.01
C LEU A 103 -11.15 2.42 -8.37
N ALA A 104 -11.89 2.58 -9.46
CA ALA A 104 -11.34 2.58 -10.81
C ALA A 104 -10.32 3.72 -10.98
N PHE A 105 -10.65 4.92 -10.50
CA PHE A 105 -9.74 6.06 -10.51
C PHE A 105 -8.46 5.79 -9.68
N TYR A 106 -8.60 5.16 -8.50
CA TYR A 106 -7.46 4.76 -7.70
C TYR A 106 -6.54 3.77 -8.43
N VAL A 107 -7.11 2.70 -8.98
CA VAL A 107 -6.36 1.69 -9.73
C VAL A 107 -5.68 2.31 -10.95
N LEU A 108 -6.37 3.21 -11.67
CA LEU A 108 -5.81 3.93 -12.82
C LEU A 108 -4.65 4.82 -12.39
N SER A 109 -4.79 5.55 -11.28
CA SER A 109 -3.73 6.41 -10.73
C SER A 109 -2.50 5.60 -10.33
N VAL A 110 -2.68 4.48 -9.63
CA VAL A 110 -1.58 3.56 -9.28
C VAL A 110 -0.92 3.01 -10.54
N THR A 111 -1.69 2.60 -11.53
CA THR A 111 -1.18 2.09 -12.80
C THR A 111 -0.36 3.17 -13.52
N LEU A 112 -0.84 4.40 -13.55
CA LEU A 112 -0.13 5.53 -14.14
C LEU A 112 1.20 5.79 -13.42
N VAL A 113 1.20 5.79 -12.09
CA VAL A 113 2.43 5.95 -11.30
C VAL A 113 3.43 4.84 -11.63
N VAL A 114 2.99 3.58 -11.70
CA VAL A 114 3.86 2.43 -12.04
C VAL A 114 4.44 2.56 -13.45
N LEU A 115 3.65 3.05 -14.40
CA LEU A 115 4.10 3.21 -15.80
C LEU A 115 5.09 4.37 -16.00
N ILE A 116 4.95 5.45 -15.20
CA ILE A 116 5.84 6.62 -15.27
C ILE A 116 7.16 6.37 -14.52
N GLN A 117 7.19 5.41 -13.59
CA GLN A 117 8.40 5.13 -12.81
C GLN A 117 9.54 4.64 -13.69
N ARG A 118 10.74 5.16 -13.43
CA ARG A 118 11.99 4.64 -14.02
C ARG A 118 12.18 3.17 -13.72
N PRO A 119 12.75 2.39 -14.64
CA PRO A 119 13.11 1.01 -14.36
C PRO A 119 13.94 0.92 -13.09
N ARG A 120 13.49 0.10 -12.14
CA ARG A 120 14.23 -0.15 -10.90
C ARG A 120 14.05 -1.59 -10.44
N LEU A 121 15.08 -2.12 -9.78
CA LEU A 121 15.03 -3.39 -9.08
C LEU A 121 15.16 -3.12 -7.59
N VAL A 122 14.25 -3.68 -6.82
CA VAL A 122 14.28 -3.58 -5.36
C VAL A 122 14.74 -4.93 -4.80
N ILE A 123 15.76 -4.88 -3.95
CA ILE A 123 16.36 -6.04 -3.34
C ILE A 123 16.17 -5.90 -1.83
N TYR A 124 15.43 -6.84 -1.26
CA TYR A 124 15.13 -6.87 0.15
C TYR A 124 16.11 -7.75 0.92
N ASN A 125 16.38 -7.37 2.16
CA ASN A 125 17.17 -8.10 3.13
C ASN A 125 18.65 -8.30 2.73
N VAL A 126 19.24 -7.32 2.04
CA VAL A 126 20.68 -7.29 1.70
C VAL A 126 21.27 -5.93 2.02
N SER A 127 22.47 -5.90 2.59
CA SER A 127 23.23 -4.67 2.76
C SER A 127 24.05 -4.32 1.50
N ALA A 128 24.41 -3.04 1.36
CA ALA A 128 25.18 -2.57 0.22
C ALA A 128 26.55 -3.27 0.12
N ASP A 129 27.18 -3.56 1.27
CA ASP A 129 28.50 -4.22 1.33
C ASP A 129 28.46 -5.65 0.79
N VAL A 130 27.33 -6.35 0.99
CA VAL A 130 27.13 -7.73 0.48
C VAL A 130 26.72 -7.71 -0.99
N LEU A 131 25.87 -6.76 -1.40
CA LEU A 131 25.40 -6.68 -2.79
C LEU A 131 26.48 -6.24 -3.75
N ARG A 132 27.32 -5.29 -3.37
CA ARG A 132 28.32 -4.65 -4.25
C ARG A 132 29.24 -5.65 -4.95
N PRO A 133 29.90 -6.60 -4.25
CA PRO A 133 30.76 -7.59 -4.92
C PRO A 133 29.97 -8.53 -5.84
N ILE A 134 28.76 -8.94 -5.45
CA ILE A 134 27.91 -9.80 -6.29
C ILE A 134 27.47 -9.06 -7.56
N LEU A 135 27.06 -7.81 -7.41
CA LEU A 135 26.68 -6.97 -8.55
C LEU A 135 27.88 -6.76 -9.50
N ALA A 136 29.08 -6.55 -8.93
CA ALA A 136 30.30 -6.41 -9.75
C ALA A 136 30.61 -7.68 -10.56
N GLU A 137 30.49 -8.84 -9.93
CA GLU A 137 30.68 -10.14 -10.63
C GLU A 137 29.62 -10.36 -11.72
N VAL A 138 28.34 -10.13 -11.42
CA VAL A 138 27.24 -10.29 -12.38
C VAL A 138 27.35 -9.31 -13.54
N THR A 139 27.69 -8.05 -13.28
CA THR A 139 27.82 -7.04 -14.34
C THR A 139 29.03 -7.29 -15.22
N ALA A 140 30.18 -7.70 -14.66
CA ALA A 140 31.35 -8.07 -15.44
C ALA A 140 31.14 -9.32 -16.32
N ALA A 141 30.32 -10.27 -15.86
CA ALA A 141 29.95 -11.44 -16.65
C ALA A 141 28.96 -11.10 -17.79
N LEU A 142 28.13 -10.07 -17.62
CA LEU A 142 27.14 -9.66 -18.61
C LEU A 142 27.70 -8.68 -19.64
N ASP A 143 28.63 -7.80 -19.23
CA ASP A 143 29.21 -6.76 -20.06
C ASP A 143 30.70 -6.59 -19.75
N PRO A 144 31.60 -6.98 -20.66
CA PRO A 144 33.04 -6.80 -20.48
C PRO A 144 33.48 -5.33 -20.41
N GLU A 145 32.67 -4.40 -20.95
CA GLU A 145 32.94 -2.96 -20.95
C GLU A 145 32.33 -2.22 -19.77
N VAL A 146 31.87 -2.93 -18.74
CA VAL A 146 31.24 -2.36 -17.55
C VAL A 146 32.16 -1.32 -16.90
N ARG A 147 31.60 -0.17 -16.54
CA ARG A 147 32.30 0.92 -15.87
C ARG A 147 31.61 1.27 -14.58
N TRP A 148 32.42 1.44 -13.55
CA TRP A 148 31.96 1.82 -12.21
C TRP A 148 32.39 3.25 -11.90
N ALA A 149 31.44 4.07 -11.44
CA ALA A 149 31.70 5.43 -10.97
C ALA A 149 30.97 5.63 -9.62
N GLY A 150 31.69 5.40 -8.51
CA GLY A 150 31.12 5.46 -7.16
C GLY A 150 30.00 4.43 -6.93
N GLY A 151 28.77 4.89 -6.82
CA GLY A 151 27.58 4.06 -6.68
C GLY A 151 26.85 3.78 -7.99
N SER A 152 27.35 4.31 -9.11
CA SER A 152 26.74 4.13 -10.44
C SER A 152 27.49 3.09 -11.24
N VAL A 153 26.74 2.37 -12.08
CA VAL A 153 27.25 1.32 -12.97
C VAL A 153 26.72 1.57 -14.37
N VAL A 154 27.61 1.60 -15.34
CA VAL A 154 27.28 1.75 -16.76
C VAL A 154 27.66 0.47 -17.49
N MET A 155 26.72 -0.11 -18.21
CA MET A 155 26.88 -1.30 -19.05
C MET A 155 26.55 -0.94 -20.50
N PRO A 156 27.55 -0.49 -21.27
CA PRO A 156 27.33 0.01 -22.63
C PRO A 156 26.74 -1.03 -23.58
N SER A 157 27.24 -2.28 -23.52
CA SER A 157 26.78 -3.36 -24.40
C SER A 157 25.31 -3.77 -24.14
N LEU A 158 24.82 -3.57 -22.90
CA LEU A 158 23.44 -3.85 -22.53
C LEU A 158 22.54 -2.61 -22.65
N GLY A 159 23.11 -1.41 -22.83
CA GLY A 159 22.36 -0.15 -22.80
C GLY A 159 21.67 0.09 -21.44
N VAL A 160 22.35 -0.26 -20.35
CA VAL A 160 21.85 -0.11 -18.99
C VAL A 160 22.80 0.76 -18.18
N GLU A 161 22.25 1.81 -17.58
CA GLU A 161 22.93 2.64 -16.61
C GLU A 161 22.09 2.70 -15.34
N LEU A 162 22.71 2.41 -14.21
CA LEU A 162 22.02 2.35 -12.93
C LEU A 162 22.86 2.97 -11.80
N HIS A 163 22.18 3.37 -10.74
CA HIS A 163 22.81 3.72 -9.48
C HIS A 163 22.17 2.96 -8.32
N MET A 164 22.96 2.77 -7.26
CA MET A 164 22.52 2.08 -6.06
C MET A 164 22.03 3.08 -5.02
N GLU A 165 20.79 2.90 -4.60
CA GLU A 165 20.19 3.59 -3.45
C GLU A 165 20.01 2.59 -2.31
N ALA A 166 20.58 2.88 -1.14
CA ALA A 166 20.47 2.03 0.03
C ALA A 166 19.50 2.61 1.04
N PHE A 167 18.64 1.75 1.61
CA PHE A 167 17.82 2.06 2.77
C PHE A 167 18.25 1.18 3.96
N PRO A 168 19.25 1.61 4.74
CA PRO A 168 19.89 0.78 5.76
C PRO A 168 18.97 0.21 6.83
N PRO A 169 17.91 0.92 7.33
CA PRO A 169 17.05 0.42 8.39
C PRO A 169 16.37 -0.91 8.09
N LEU A 170 15.99 -1.11 6.83
CA LEU A 170 15.34 -2.35 6.38
C LEU A 170 16.26 -3.25 5.57
N ARG A 171 17.54 -2.89 5.43
CA ARG A 171 18.49 -3.58 4.54
C ARG A 171 17.94 -3.77 3.14
N ASN A 172 17.29 -2.72 2.62
CA ASN A 172 16.75 -2.71 1.28
C ASN A 172 17.67 -1.89 0.38
N LEU A 173 17.84 -2.36 -0.84
CA LEU A 173 18.60 -1.71 -1.89
C LEU A 173 17.74 -1.56 -3.12
N SER A 174 17.82 -0.40 -3.75
CA SER A 174 17.22 -0.15 -5.05
C SER A 174 18.31 0.10 -6.07
N LEU A 175 18.27 -0.63 -7.17
CA LEU A 175 19.04 -0.34 -8.37
C LEU A 175 18.12 0.46 -9.29
N VAL A 176 18.38 1.74 -9.45
CA VAL A 176 17.52 2.69 -10.17
C VAL A 176 18.20 3.10 -11.46
N ALA A 177 17.44 3.13 -12.56
CA ALA A 177 17.93 3.62 -13.84
C ALA A 177 18.33 5.10 -13.76
N SER A 178 19.51 5.46 -14.24
CA SER A 178 20.01 6.84 -14.24
C SER A 178 19.26 7.72 -15.25
N HIS A 179 18.81 7.13 -16.37
CA HIS A 179 18.08 7.79 -17.45
C HIS A 179 16.79 7.06 -17.78
N ASP A 180 15.86 7.73 -18.43
CA ASP A 180 14.55 7.17 -18.80
C ASP A 180 14.67 6.25 -20.02
N GLU A 181 15.55 6.58 -20.97
CA GLU A 181 15.81 5.77 -22.17
C GLU A 181 16.81 4.65 -21.87
N GLN A 182 16.29 3.51 -21.47
CA GLN A 182 17.08 2.33 -21.16
C GLN A 182 16.61 1.12 -21.94
N ASN A 183 17.54 0.21 -22.24
CA ASN A 183 17.20 -1.04 -22.89
C ASN A 183 16.49 -1.99 -21.92
N ILE A 184 15.18 -2.20 -22.13
CA ILE A 184 14.33 -3.07 -21.30
C ILE A 184 14.85 -4.51 -21.31
N GLU A 185 15.37 -5.00 -22.44
CA GLU A 185 15.93 -6.34 -22.53
C GLU A 185 17.20 -6.49 -21.68
N GLY A 186 18.06 -5.46 -21.69
CA GLY A 186 19.24 -5.39 -20.82
C GLY A 186 18.87 -5.43 -19.35
N TRP A 187 17.83 -4.68 -18.94
CA TRP A 187 17.30 -4.74 -17.58
C TRP A 187 16.75 -6.11 -17.20
N GLN A 188 16.06 -6.77 -18.10
CA GLN A 188 15.55 -8.13 -17.86
C GLN A 188 16.67 -9.16 -17.73
N ARG A 189 17.74 -9.05 -18.52
CA ARG A 189 18.93 -9.89 -18.42
C ARG A 189 19.63 -9.69 -17.08
N LEU A 190 19.87 -8.43 -16.71
CA LEU A 190 20.44 -8.07 -15.40
C LEU A 190 19.59 -8.62 -14.25
N SER A 191 18.29 -8.40 -14.28
CA SER A 191 17.36 -8.86 -13.24
C SER A 191 17.41 -10.39 -13.06
N ARG A 192 17.42 -11.14 -14.16
CA ARG A 192 17.48 -12.61 -14.14
C ARG A 192 18.80 -13.12 -13.57
N SER A 193 19.92 -12.57 -14.05
CA SER A 193 21.26 -12.98 -13.60
C SER A 193 21.48 -12.63 -12.14
N LEU A 194 21.07 -11.44 -11.72
CA LEU A 194 21.18 -10.97 -10.32
C LEU A 194 20.29 -11.82 -9.40
N SER A 195 19.05 -12.12 -9.81
CA SER A 195 18.16 -12.98 -9.03
C SER A 195 18.74 -14.38 -8.87
N GLY A 196 19.34 -14.94 -9.92
CA GLY A 196 20.01 -16.24 -9.87
C GLY A 196 21.22 -16.26 -8.92
N ALA A 197 22.03 -15.20 -8.92
CA ALA A 197 23.17 -15.07 -8.02
C ALA A 197 22.72 -14.93 -6.56
N LEU A 198 21.71 -14.09 -6.31
CA LEU A 198 21.20 -13.82 -4.96
C LEU A 198 20.42 -14.97 -4.35
N GLN A 199 19.78 -15.84 -5.15
CA GLN A 199 19.09 -17.03 -4.62
C GLN A 199 20.03 -18.02 -3.92
N ARG A 200 21.30 -18.00 -4.27
CA ARG A 200 22.35 -18.86 -3.66
C ARG A 200 22.94 -18.26 -2.39
N LEU A 201 22.62 -17.00 -2.11
CA LEU A 201 23.15 -16.28 -0.96
C LEU A 201 22.32 -16.55 0.29
N GLU A 202 22.97 -16.93 1.38
CA GLU A 202 22.35 -16.94 2.70
C GLU A 202 22.72 -15.66 3.45
N VAL A 203 21.69 -14.94 3.91
CA VAL A 203 21.85 -13.70 4.67
C VAL A 203 21.41 -13.86 6.11
N SER A 204 22.00 -13.07 6.99
CA SER A 204 21.57 -13.01 8.38
C SER A 204 20.19 -12.36 8.50
N ARG A 205 19.36 -12.86 9.39
CA ARG A 205 18.04 -12.28 9.68
C ARG A 205 18.15 -10.81 10.09
N ASN A 206 17.30 -9.97 9.53
CA ASN A 206 17.23 -8.56 9.92
C ASN A 206 16.31 -8.40 11.14
N PRO A 207 16.80 -7.89 12.31
CA PRO A 207 15.95 -7.68 13.48
C PRO A 207 14.82 -6.68 13.23
N SER A 208 14.97 -5.73 12.31
CA SER A 208 13.90 -4.81 11.91
C SER A 208 12.68 -5.54 11.34
N GLY A 209 12.86 -6.74 10.76
CA GLY A 209 11.76 -7.59 10.33
C GLY A 209 10.87 -8.04 11.49
N ALA A 210 11.45 -8.33 12.66
CA ALA A 210 10.68 -8.70 13.85
C ALA A 210 9.79 -7.53 14.34
N LEU A 211 10.29 -6.30 14.26
CA LEU A 211 9.49 -5.11 14.59
C LEU A 211 8.30 -4.95 13.63
N LEU A 212 8.50 -5.14 12.33
CA LEU A 212 7.42 -5.07 11.36
C LEU A 212 6.34 -6.14 11.61
N VAL A 213 6.76 -7.37 11.94
CA VAL A 213 5.83 -8.45 12.33
C VAL A 213 5.08 -8.08 13.60
N ALA A 214 5.77 -7.55 14.62
CA ALA A 214 5.12 -7.13 15.86
C ALA A 214 4.08 -6.02 15.65
N VAL A 215 4.41 -5.01 14.82
CA VAL A 215 3.47 -3.94 14.44
C VAL A 215 2.27 -4.52 13.69
N SER A 216 2.52 -5.42 12.73
CA SER A 216 1.44 -6.10 12.00
C SER A 216 0.51 -6.88 12.92
N LEU A 217 1.06 -7.69 13.83
CA LEU A 217 0.29 -8.44 14.80
C LEU A 217 -0.49 -7.51 15.75
N GLY A 218 0.08 -6.37 16.13
CA GLY A 218 -0.60 -5.34 16.90
C GLY A 218 -1.81 -4.77 16.15
N LEU A 219 -1.68 -4.47 14.86
CA LEU A 219 -2.78 -4.02 14.01
C LEU A 219 -3.87 -5.10 13.87
N VAL A 220 -3.48 -6.34 13.61
CA VAL A 220 -4.44 -7.47 13.54
C VAL A 220 -5.18 -7.64 14.85
N SER A 221 -4.47 -7.56 15.99
CA SER A 221 -5.09 -7.67 17.32
C SER A 221 -6.06 -6.51 17.58
N LEU A 222 -5.71 -5.29 17.18
CA LEU A 222 -6.57 -4.13 17.28
C LEU A 222 -7.86 -4.31 16.47
N VAL A 223 -7.73 -4.75 15.21
CA VAL A 223 -8.86 -5.03 14.31
C VAL A 223 -9.73 -6.13 14.90
N TYR A 224 -9.13 -7.23 15.34
CA TYR A 224 -9.85 -8.34 15.96
C TYR A 224 -10.59 -7.91 17.24
N TRP A 225 -9.93 -7.16 18.09
CA TRP A 225 -10.55 -6.64 19.32
C TRP A 225 -11.76 -5.75 19.01
N ARG A 226 -11.65 -4.88 18.01
CA ARG A 226 -12.74 -4.01 17.56
C ARG A 226 -13.94 -4.82 17.05
N LEU A 227 -13.68 -5.83 16.20
CA LEU A 227 -14.71 -6.73 15.68
C LEU A 227 -15.40 -7.53 16.79
N ALA A 228 -14.62 -8.02 17.75
CA ALA A 228 -15.14 -8.81 18.87
C ALA A 228 -15.92 -7.96 19.88
N SER A 229 -15.62 -6.67 19.98
CA SER A 229 -16.29 -5.75 20.92
C SER A 229 -17.69 -5.33 20.47
N ASP A 230 -17.98 -5.32 19.16
CA ASP A 230 -19.30 -4.97 18.61
C ASP A 230 -19.67 -5.80 17.37
N PRO A 231 -19.95 -7.08 17.54
CA PRO A 231 -20.29 -7.95 16.41
C PRO A 231 -21.63 -7.62 15.76
N GLN A 232 -22.55 -7.00 16.49
CA GLN A 232 -23.86 -6.60 15.95
C GLN A 232 -23.73 -5.34 15.08
N GLY A 233 -22.92 -4.36 15.50
CA GLY A 233 -22.62 -3.18 14.71
C GLY A 233 -21.91 -3.53 13.39
N VAL A 234 -20.98 -4.49 13.42
CA VAL A 234 -20.33 -5.00 12.20
C VAL A 234 -21.32 -5.63 11.23
N ALA A 235 -22.24 -6.48 11.74
CA ALA A 235 -23.24 -7.11 10.90
C ALA A 235 -24.20 -6.07 10.29
N GLN A 236 -24.62 -5.08 11.06
CA GLN A 236 -25.47 -3.97 10.56
C GLN A 236 -24.77 -3.14 9.50
N ALA A 237 -23.52 -2.71 9.75
CA ALA A 237 -22.74 -1.95 8.79
C ALA A 237 -22.51 -2.73 7.49
N PHE A 238 -22.26 -4.04 7.57
CA PHE A 238 -22.11 -4.91 6.42
C PHE A 238 -23.43 -5.05 5.62
N PHE A 239 -24.55 -5.23 6.28
CA PHE A 239 -25.87 -5.27 5.63
C PHE A 239 -26.25 -3.91 5.02
N GLU A 240 -25.92 -2.81 5.67
CA GLU A 240 -26.13 -1.47 5.11
C GLU A 240 -25.29 -1.25 3.85
N MET A 241 -24.04 -1.72 3.85
CA MET A 241 -23.16 -1.66 2.68
C MET A 241 -23.68 -2.52 1.51
N LEU A 242 -24.30 -3.68 1.79
CA LEU A 242 -24.90 -4.56 0.74
C LEU A 242 -26.28 -4.13 0.30
N ARG A 243 -26.96 -3.31 1.08
CA ARG A 243 -28.33 -2.85 0.80
C ARG A 243 -28.39 -1.67 -0.16
N LEU A 244 -27.27 -1.30 -0.72
CA LEU A 244 -27.14 -0.23 -1.72
C LEU A 244 -27.76 -0.62 -3.07
#